data_3ff61a13cafe9a684679aac6c6f32b36
#
_entry.id   3ff61a13cafe9a684679aac6c6f32b36
#
_cell.length_a   1.000
_cell.length_b   1.000
_cell.length_c   1.000
_cell.angle_alpha   90.00
_cell.angle_beta   90.00
_cell.angle_gamma   90.00
#
_symmetry.space_group_name_H-M   'P 1'
#
loop_
_entity.id
_entity.type
_entity.pdbx_description
1 polymer ?
#
loop_
_entity_poly.entity_id
_entity_poly.type
_entity_poly.pdbx_seq_one_letter_code
_entity_poly.pdbx_strand_id
1 'polypeptide(L)'
;MKTFIKIVLLSFLFFISFSGQSQAQSGKGAYGNTISRRSGSQQTDYMTRGLRFNADVCAGSNLNTGDVNVTAGAGYQFSPYVYLGGVFGTGNHGYGAKVIVAADSRVYFMKSRLTPMLSAQFGYLWCGSDNGYNRSGDNYVYASCGIGARIYLTKKLGITARFMTSTTVDYDPFLGLCAGIEF
;
A
#
# COMPACT_ATOMS: atom_id res chain seq x y z
N MET A 1 -5.81 -2.51 24.35
CA MET A 1 -6.34 -3.50 23.41
C MET A 1 -7.74 -3.17 22.86
N LYS A 2 -8.76 -2.88 23.69
CA LYS A 2 -10.14 -2.57 23.22
C LYS A 2 -10.25 -1.34 22.30
N THR A 3 -9.46 -0.31 22.53
CA THR A 3 -9.47 0.95 21.73
C THR A 3 -8.84 0.75 20.34
N PHE A 4 -7.78 -0.05 20.24
CA PHE A 4 -7.09 -0.35 19.00
C PHE A 4 -7.99 -1.13 18.03
N ILE A 5 -8.71 -2.14 18.53
CA ILE A 5 -9.67 -2.93 17.73
C ILE A 5 -10.77 -2.02 17.18
N LYS A 6 -11.24 -1.04 17.95
CA LYS A 6 -12.24 -0.07 17.48
C LYS A 6 -11.73 0.82 16.34
N ILE A 7 -10.47 1.27 16.41
CA ILE A 7 -9.86 2.12 15.38
C ILE A 7 -9.67 1.32 14.08
N VAL A 8 -9.21 0.08 14.17
CA VAL A 8 -9.04 -0.80 12.99
C VAL A 8 -10.40 -1.15 12.37
N LEU A 9 -11.42 -1.45 13.19
CA LEU A 9 -12.77 -1.72 12.70
C LEU A 9 -13.41 -0.48 12.07
N LEU A 10 -13.19 0.70 12.64
CA LEU A 10 -13.71 1.97 12.11
C LEU A 10 -13.07 2.33 10.76
N SER A 11 -11.75 2.11 10.62
CA SER A 11 -11.06 2.30 9.34
C SER A 11 -11.53 1.29 8.27
N PHE A 12 -11.81 0.06 8.66
CA PHE A 12 -12.31 -0.96 7.74
C PHE A 12 -13.75 -0.66 7.29
N LEU A 13 -14.61 -0.19 8.19
CA LEU A 13 -15.97 0.27 7.87
C LEU A 13 -15.96 1.50 6.96
N PHE A 14 -15.04 2.43 7.17
CA PHE A 14 -14.86 3.61 6.31
C PHE A 14 -14.46 3.20 4.89
N PHE A 15 -13.60 2.18 4.74
CA PHE A 15 -13.18 1.62 3.45
C PHE A 15 -14.35 0.99 2.68
N ILE A 16 -15.23 0.25 3.36
CA ILE A 16 -16.40 -0.40 2.74
C ILE A 16 -17.43 0.63 2.28
N SER A 17 -17.62 1.71 3.03
CA SER A 17 -18.58 2.77 2.69
C SER A 17 -18.17 3.58 1.45
N PHE A 18 -16.88 3.71 1.17
CA PHE A 18 -16.39 4.47 0.02
C PHE A 18 -16.40 3.67 -1.30
N SER A 19 -16.44 2.34 -1.25
CA SER A 19 -16.45 1.50 -2.45
C SER A 19 -17.82 1.43 -3.15
N GLY A 20 -18.88 1.93 -2.52
CA GLY A 20 -20.26 1.82 -3.01
C GLY A 20 -20.77 2.94 -3.93
N GLN A 21 -20.02 4.03 -4.14
CA GLN A 21 -20.56 5.21 -4.82
C GLN A 21 -20.09 5.47 -6.26
N SER A 22 -19.42 4.54 -6.92
CA SER A 22 -18.93 4.74 -8.30
C SER A 22 -19.77 4.09 -9.40
N GLN A 23 -21.05 3.78 -9.14
CA GLN A 23 -21.98 3.33 -10.18
C GLN A 23 -23.22 4.22 -10.24
N ALA A 24 -23.10 5.39 -10.85
CA ALA A 24 -24.25 6.08 -11.43
C ALA A 24 -23.78 7.18 -12.38
N GLN A 25 -23.71 6.86 -13.67
CA GLN A 25 -24.24 7.72 -14.74
C GLN A 25 -23.94 7.08 -16.10
N SER A 26 -24.81 6.16 -16.50
CA SER A 26 -25.06 5.86 -17.90
C SER A 26 -26.37 6.56 -18.27
N GLY A 27 -26.29 7.84 -18.58
CA GLY A 27 -27.38 8.62 -19.18
C GLY A 27 -27.42 8.33 -20.68
N LYS A 28 -28.43 7.59 -21.14
CA LYS A 28 -28.83 7.55 -22.53
C LYS A 28 -29.45 8.91 -22.88
N GLY A 29 -28.73 9.71 -23.65
CA GLY A 29 -29.25 10.94 -24.28
C GLY A 29 -29.29 10.75 -25.78
N ALA A 30 -30.48 10.89 -26.34
CA ALA A 30 -30.81 10.73 -27.76
C ALA A 30 -30.37 11.95 -28.60
N TYR A 31 -30.05 11.66 -29.86
CA TYR A 31 -30.07 12.52 -31.06
C TYR A 31 -29.35 13.88 -31.00
N GLY A 32 -28.30 13.98 -31.77
CA GLY A 32 -27.67 15.22 -32.18
C GLY A 32 -26.43 14.93 -33.05
N ASN A 33 -26.62 15.04 -34.38
CA ASN A 33 -25.53 15.07 -35.36
C ASN A 33 -24.60 16.23 -35.04
N THR A 34 -23.47 15.96 -34.42
CA THR A 34 -22.38 16.91 -34.28
C THR A 34 -21.11 16.29 -34.80
N ILE A 35 -20.54 16.96 -35.80
CA ILE A 35 -19.22 16.67 -36.40
C ILE A 35 -18.22 16.49 -35.26
N SER A 36 -17.88 15.23 -34.98
CA SER A 36 -16.89 14.85 -33.99
C SER A 36 -15.52 15.28 -34.51
N ARG A 37 -15.03 16.42 -34.04
CA ARG A 37 -13.60 16.73 -34.05
C ARG A 37 -12.93 15.65 -33.17
N ARG A 38 -12.39 14.64 -33.81
CA ARG A 38 -11.49 13.66 -33.22
C ARG A 38 -10.22 14.37 -32.75
N SER A 39 -10.28 15.08 -31.66
CA SER A 39 -9.11 15.36 -30.84
C SER A 39 -8.80 14.07 -30.07
N GLY A 40 -8.15 13.15 -30.75
CA GLY A 40 -7.74 11.88 -30.18
C GLY A 40 -6.55 12.09 -29.25
N SER A 41 -6.78 12.64 -28.07
CA SER A 41 -5.89 12.34 -26.96
C SER A 41 -6.12 10.86 -26.63
N GLN A 42 -5.25 9.98 -27.13
CA GLN A 42 -5.19 8.60 -26.65
C GLN A 42 -4.95 8.70 -25.13
N GLN A 43 -6.03 8.63 -24.37
CA GLN A 43 -5.96 8.51 -22.93
C GLN A 43 -5.25 7.18 -22.66
N THR A 44 -3.97 7.27 -22.38
CA THR A 44 -3.13 6.11 -22.10
C THR A 44 -3.64 5.46 -20.82
N ASP A 45 -4.21 4.28 -20.94
CA ASP A 45 -4.77 3.56 -19.80
C ASP A 45 -3.61 2.97 -18.99
N TYR A 46 -3.17 3.71 -17.98
CA TYR A 46 -2.03 3.32 -17.13
C TYR A 46 -2.39 2.26 -16.10
N MET A 47 -3.68 1.98 -15.90
CA MET A 47 -4.15 1.13 -14.81
C MET A 47 -4.94 -0.06 -15.34
N THR A 48 -4.27 -0.98 -15.99
CA THR A 48 -4.88 -2.23 -16.42
C THR A 48 -5.05 -3.19 -15.26
N ARG A 49 -6.15 -3.95 -15.26
CA ARG A 49 -6.34 -5.09 -14.35
C ARG A 49 -5.28 -6.15 -14.58
N GLY A 50 -4.90 -6.87 -13.56
CA GLY A 50 -3.96 -7.97 -13.70
C GLY A 50 -3.04 -8.18 -12.53
N LEU A 51 -2.15 -9.13 -12.70
CA LEU A 51 -1.09 -9.43 -11.75
C LEU A 51 -0.11 -8.26 -11.67
N ARG A 52 0.31 -7.92 -10.46
CA ARG A 52 1.27 -6.87 -10.17
C ARG A 52 2.33 -7.38 -9.21
N PHE A 53 3.54 -6.94 -9.44
CA PHE A 53 4.66 -7.15 -8.54
C PHE A 53 5.14 -5.80 -8.03
N ASN A 54 5.60 -5.76 -6.81
CA ASN A 54 6.15 -4.55 -6.21
C ASN A 54 7.40 -4.88 -5.38
N ALA A 55 8.29 -3.90 -5.30
CA ALA A 55 9.41 -3.94 -4.39
C ALA A 55 9.57 -2.53 -3.80
N ASP A 56 9.63 -2.46 -2.48
CA ASP A 56 9.70 -1.21 -1.74
C ASP A 56 10.89 -1.23 -0.77
N VAL A 57 11.55 -0.09 -0.63
CA VAL A 57 12.52 0.19 0.43
C VAL A 57 11.92 1.26 1.32
N CYS A 58 11.84 0.98 2.60
CA CYS A 58 11.31 1.89 3.60
C CYS A 58 12.41 2.22 4.60
N ALA A 59 12.61 3.50 4.85
CA ALA A 59 13.52 4.00 5.86
C ALA A 59 12.76 4.94 6.80
N GLY A 60 12.98 4.81 8.07
CA GLY A 60 12.31 5.63 9.07
C GLY A 60 12.88 5.45 10.45
N SER A 61 12.15 5.90 11.43
CA SER A 61 12.56 5.84 12.83
C SER A 61 11.34 5.57 13.72
N ASN A 62 11.55 4.83 14.75
CA ASN A 62 10.77 4.93 15.97
C ASN A 62 11.50 5.95 16.90
N LEU A 63 10.92 6.27 18.03
CA LEU A 63 11.43 7.31 18.94
C LEU A 63 12.92 7.13 19.34
N ASN A 64 13.49 5.93 19.22
CA ASN A 64 14.79 5.58 19.75
C ASN A 64 15.79 5.03 18.73
N THR A 65 15.32 4.48 17.61
CA THR A 65 16.20 3.77 16.65
C THR A 65 15.75 3.98 15.21
N GLY A 66 16.74 4.08 14.31
CA GLY A 66 16.51 4.02 12.88
C GLY A 66 16.16 2.61 12.42
N ASP A 67 15.32 2.52 11.42
CA ASP A 67 14.83 1.26 10.85
C ASP A 67 14.82 1.32 9.33
N VAL A 68 15.33 0.27 8.70
CA VAL A 68 15.30 0.12 7.24
C VAL A 68 14.70 -1.23 6.90
N ASN A 69 13.70 -1.22 6.02
CA ASN A 69 13.02 -2.42 5.56
C ASN A 69 13.06 -2.50 4.04
N VAL A 70 13.27 -3.70 3.52
CA VAL A 70 13.11 -4.02 2.10
C VAL A 70 11.99 -5.04 2.00
N THR A 71 11.00 -4.75 1.19
CA THR A 71 9.86 -5.65 0.96
C THR A 71 9.67 -5.91 -0.53
N ALA A 72 9.26 -7.13 -0.84
CA ALA A 72 8.82 -7.51 -2.17
C ALA A 72 7.43 -8.14 -2.07
N GLY A 73 6.59 -7.90 -3.05
CA GLY A 73 5.22 -8.38 -3.02
C GLY A 73 4.66 -8.70 -4.39
N ALA A 74 3.60 -9.48 -4.35
CA ALA A 74 2.80 -9.81 -5.52
C ALA A 74 1.32 -9.73 -5.17
N GLY A 75 0.51 -9.34 -6.12
CA GLY A 75 -0.93 -9.26 -5.93
C GLY A 75 -1.68 -8.98 -7.21
N TYR A 76 -2.95 -8.69 -7.08
CA TYR A 76 -3.84 -8.48 -8.20
C TYR A 76 -4.51 -7.11 -8.16
N GLN A 77 -4.44 -6.39 -9.26
CA GLN A 77 -5.15 -5.15 -9.50
C GLN A 77 -6.57 -5.49 -9.99
N PHE A 78 -7.56 -5.43 -9.10
CA PHE A 78 -8.97 -5.77 -9.42
C PHE A 78 -9.66 -4.71 -10.26
N SER A 79 -9.31 -3.46 -9.99
CA SER A 79 -9.83 -2.30 -10.69
C SER A 79 -8.72 -1.24 -10.80
N PRO A 80 -8.91 -0.19 -11.60
CA PRO A 80 -7.97 0.92 -11.62
C PRO A 80 -7.71 1.56 -10.25
N TYR A 81 -8.58 1.29 -9.28
CA TYR A 81 -8.55 1.92 -7.97
C TYR A 81 -8.14 1.00 -6.84
N VAL A 82 -8.19 -0.33 -7.02
CA VAL A 82 -7.99 -1.29 -5.91
C VAL A 82 -7.01 -2.37 -6.29
N TYR A 83 -6.00 -2.53 -5.44
CA TYR A 83 -5.02 -3.62 -5.47
C TYR A 83 -5.07 -4.38 -4.14
N LEU A 84 -4.96 -5.70 -4.22
CA LEU A 84 -4.77 -6.58 -3.07
C LEU A 84 -3.66 -7.57 -3.38
N GLY A 85 -2.79 -7.81 -2.41
CA GLY A 85 -1.65 -8.71 -2.56
C GLY A 85 -1.09 -9.17 -1.23
N GLY A 86 0.07 -9.79 -1.32
CA GLY A 86 0.90 -10.15 -0.18
C GLY A 86 2.29 -9.56 -0.34
N VAL A 87 2.92 -9.26 0.77
CA VAL A 87 4.30 -8.79 0.84
C VAL A 87 5.11 -9.67 1.78
N PHE A 88 6.34 -9.90 1.38
CA PHE A 88 7.39 -10.50 2.20
C PHE A 88 8.54 -9.51 2.26
N GLY A 89 9.13 -9.35 3.43
CA GLY A 89 10.22 -8.41 3.60
C GLY A 89 11.14 -8.75 4.75
N THR A 90 12.28 -8.07 4.73
CA THR A 90 13.27 -8.13 5.80
C THR A 90 13.77 -6.72 6.09
N GLY A 91 14.28 -6.54 7.27
CA GLY A 91 14.83 -5.25 7.68
C GLY A 91 15.64 -5.35 8.93
N ASN A 92 16.17 -4.22 9.35
CA ASN A 92 16.90 -4.08 10.59
C ASN A 92 16.08 -3.25 11.57
N HIS A 93 15.96 -3.71 12.78
CA HIS A 93 15.29 -3.00 13.85
C HIS A 93 16.29 -2.85 15.00
N GLY A 94 16.92 -1.67 15.09
CA GLY A 94 17.84 -1.27 16.16
C GLY A 94 18.80 -2.29 16.76
N TYR A 95 18.30 -3.47 17.07
CA TYR A 95 19.01 -4.53 17.78
C TYR A 95 18.94 -5.92 17.10
N GLY A 96 18.38 -6.02 15.88
CA GLY A 96 18.30 -7.33 15.23
C GLY A 96 17.62 -7.32 13.87
N ALA A 97 17.77 -8.42 13.15
CA ALA A 97 17.08 -8.64 11.88
C ALA A 97 15.60 -8.94 12.12
N LYS A 98 14.73 -8.44 11.25
CA LYS A 98 13.32 -8.75 11.26
C LYS A 98 12.85 -9.27 9.91
N VAL A 99 11.82 -10.10 9.95
CA VAL A 99 11.12 -10.63 8.77
C VAL A 99 9.66 -10.23 8.86
N ILE A 100 9.10 -9.75 7.77
CA ILE A 100 7.71 -9.29 7.66
C ILE A 100 6.99 -10.16 6.63
N VAL A 101 5.80 -10.66 6.98
CA VAL A 101 4.86 -11.28 6.04
C VAL A 101 3.50 -10.65 6.27
N ALA A 102 2.96 -9.98 5.26
CA ALA A 102 1.71 -9.26 5.42
C ALA A 102 0.84 -9.30 4.14
N ALA A 103 -0.47 -9.21 4.33
CA ALA A 103 -1.38 -8.81 3.27
C ALA A 103 -1.18 -7.31 2.98
N ASP A 104 -1.21 -6.93 1.70
CA ASP A 104 -1.02 -5.54 1.23
C ASP A 104 -2.25 -5.11 0.43
N SER A 105 -2.86 -4.03 0.83
CA SER A 105 -3.97 -3.40 0.14
C SER A 105 -3.62 -1.97 -0.23
N ARG A 106 -3.94 -1.58 -1.49
CA ARG A 106 -3.68 -0.23 -1.99
C ARG A 106 -4.92 0.31 -2.68
N VAL A 107 -5.25 1.56 -2.39
CA VAL A 107 -6.33 2.30 -3.03
C VAL A 107 -5.74 3.49 -3.76
N TYR A 108 -6.10 3.62 -5.02
CA TYR A 108 -5.66 4.68 -5.92
C TYR A 108 -6.83 5.61 -6.23
N PHE A 109 -6.62 6.91 -6.17
CA PHE A 109 -7.72 7.89 -6.30
C PHE A 109 -7.96 8.35 -7.73
N MET A 110 -6.99 8.19 -8.63
CA MET A 110 -7.07 8.71 -10.00
C MET A 110 -6.55 7.69 -11.02
N LYS A 111 -7.02 7.77 -12.27
CA LYS A 111 -6.51 7.02 -13.42
C LYS A 111 -5.48 7.82 -14.22
N SER A 112 -4.70 8.65 -13.58
CA SER A 112 -3.70 9.50 -14.22
C SER A 112 -2.29 8.92 -14.11
N ARG A 113 -1.36 9.49 -14.85
CA ARG A 113 0.05 9.14 -14.76
C ARG A 113 0.60 9.31 -13.34
N LEU A 114 0.19 10.37 -12.66
CA LEU A 114 0.44 10.61 -11.24
C LEU A 114 -0.85 10.30 -10.49
N THR A 115 -0.78 9.39 -9.54
CA THR A 115 -1.94 8.90 -8.82
C THR A 115 -1.66 8.91 -7.32
N PRO A 116 -2.42 9.71 -6.55
CA PRO A 116 -2.41 9.60 -5.09
C PRO A 116 -2.89 8.21 -4.65
N MET A 117 -2.33 7.70 -3.56
CA MET A 117 -2.66 6.37 -3.06
C MET A 117 -2.69 6.31 -1.53
N LEU A 118 -3.53 5.42 -1.02
CA LEU A 118 -3.48 4.91 0.34
C LEU A 118 -3.03 3.46 0.31
N SER A 119 -2.25 3.06 1.30
CA SER A 119 -1.86 1.66 1.50
C SER A 119 -2.12 1.23 2.93
N ALA A 120 -2.48 -0.03 3.10
CA ALA A 120 -2.58 -0.67 4.40
C ALA A 120 -2.01 -2.08 4.32
N GLN A 121 -1.24 -2.48 5.33
CA GLN A 121 -0.67 -3.82 5.44
C GLN A 121 -1.05 -4.40 6.80
N PHE A 122 -1.31 -5.69 6.81
CA PHE A 122 -1.64 -6.43 8.03
C PHE A 122 -1.03 -7.83 7.96
N GLY A 123 -0.33 -8.25 9.02
CA GLY A 123 0.35 -9.54 9.02
C GLY A 123 1.13 -9.82 10.28
N TYR A 124 2.28 -10.45 10.08
CA TYR A 124 3.16 -10.87 11.16
C TYR A 124 4.57 -10.37 10.92
N LEU A 125 5.24 -10.07 12.02
CA LEU A 125 6.62 -9.65 12.10
C LEU A 125 7.35 -10.59 13.06
N TRP A 126 8.46 -11.17 12.60
CA TRP A 126 9.36 -11.98 13.38
C TRP A 126 10.65 -11.19 13.62
N CYS A 127 11.04 -11.03 14.86
CA CYS A 127 12.32 -10.42 15.24
C CYS A 127 13.30 -11.51 15.67
N GLY A 128 14.49 -11.54 15.04
CA GLY A 128 15.60 -12.34 15.49
C GLY A 128 16.28 -11.70 16.71
N SER A 129 16.63 -12.48 17.70
CA SER A 129 17.41 -12.02 18.85
C SER A 129 18.89 -11.96 18.48
N ASP A 130 19.44 -10.76 18.40
CA ASP A 130 20.88 -10.55 18.28
C ASP A 130 21.40 -10.03 19.64
N ASN A 131 22.02 -10.83 20.40
CA ASN A 131 22.76 -10.61 21.65
C ASN A 131 22.25 -11.43 22.84
N GLY A 132 22.81 -12.63 23.02
CA GLY A 132 23.19 -13.24 24.30
C GLY A 132 22.17 -13.40 25.44
N TYR A 133 21.05 -12.72 25.38
CA TYR A 133 19.92 -12.89 26.30
C TYR A 133 18.85 -13.71 25.57
N ASN A 134 18.65 -14.95 26.03
CA ASN A 134 17.65 -15.90 25.57
C ASN A 134 16.23 -15.28 25.60
N ARG A 135 15.88 -14.47 24.62
CA ARG A 135 14.50 -14.24 24.24
C ARG A 135 14.31 -14.97 22.92
N SER A 136 13.63 -16.07 23.01
CA SER A 136 12.94 -16.80 21.95
C SER A 136 12.34 -15.80 20.97
N GLY A 137 12.60 -15.99 19.67
CA GLY A 137 12.10 -15.08 18.62
C GLY A 137 10.62 -14.75 18.82
N ASP A 138 10.36 -13.50 19.13
CA ASP A 138 9.00 -13.04 19.41
C ASP A 138 8.27 -12.75 18.12
N ASN A 139 7.05 -13.26 18.03
CA ASN A 139 6.15 -13.03 16.89
C ASN A 139 5.18 -11.92 17.25
N TYR A 140 5.12 -10.91 16.41
CA TYR A 140 4.24 -9.76 16.64
C TYR A 140 3.21 -9.61 15.52
N VAL A 141 2.02 -9.20 15.88
CA VAL A 141 1.03 -8.74 14.90
C VAL A 141 1.50 -7.39 14.38
N TYR A 142 1.63 -7.30 13.07
CA TYR A 142 2.08 -6.12 12.34
C TYR A 142 0.92 -5.46 11.63
N ALA A 143 0.78 -4.16 11.79
CA ALA A 143 -0.16 -3.36 11.04
C ALA A 143 0.53 -2.08 10.56
N SER A 144 0.32 -1.70 9.32
CA SER A 144 0.81 -0.44 8.79
C SER A 144 -0.21 0.25 7.92
N CYS A 145 -0.12 1.57 7.87
CA CYS A 145 -0.86 2.38 6.92
C CYS A 145 0.05 3.47 6.33
N GLY A 146 -0.23 3.87 5.11
CA GLY A 146 0.57 4.87 4.43
C GLY A 146 -0.23 5.66 3.40
N ILE A 147 0.20 6.90 3.21
CA ILE A 147 -0.29 7.79 2.17
C ILE A 147 0.86 8.14 1.22
N GLY A 148 0.59 8.22 -0.05
CA GLY A 148 1.64 8.52 -1.02
C GLY A 148 1.13 8.75 -2.42
N ALA A 149 2.02 8.59 -3.38
CA ALA A 149 1.72 8.71 -4.78
C ALA A 149 2.46 7.65 -5.60
N ARG A 150 1.86 7.29 -6.73
CA ARG A 150 2.45 6.46 -7.77
C ARG A 150 2.59 7.27 -9.04
N ILE A 151 3.75 7.20 -9.68
CA ILE A 151 4.04 7.81 -10.97
C ILE A 151 4.33 6.71 -11.97
N TYR A 152 3.56 6.62 -13.04
CA TYR A 152 3.83 5.67 -14.13
C TYR A 152 4.92 6.20 -15.06
N LEU A 153 6.00 5.45 -15.20
CA LEU A 153 7.04 5.67 -16.22
C LEU A 153 6.61 5.11 -17.57
N THR A 154 5.98 3.93 -17.53
CA THR A 154 5.42 3.25 -18.70
C THR A 154 4.03 2.70 -18.35
N LYS A 155 3.34 2.06 -19.31
CA LYS A 155 2.04 1.40 -19.03
C LYS A 155 2.11 0.31 -17.96
N LYS A 156 3.30 -0.26 -17.72
CA LYS A 156 3.48 -1.39 -16.80
C LYS A 156 4.37 -1.06 -15.61
N LEU A 157 5.24 -0.06 -15.72
CA LEU A 157 6.22 0.28 -14.71
C LEU A 157 5.84 1.59 -14.02
N GLY A 158 5.69 1.56 -12.72
CA GLY A 158 5.46 2.71 -11.87
C GLY A 158 6.51 2.83 -10.77
N ILE A 159 6.74 4.05 -10.32
CA ILE A 159 7.49 4.36 -9.10
C ILE A 159 6.49 4.80 -8.05
N THR A 160 6.66 4.31 -6.83
CA THR A 160 5.85 4.68 -5.67
C THR A 160 6.70 5.44 -4.66
N ALA A 161 6.11 6.45 -4.04
CA ALA A 161 6.67 7.12 -2.88
C ALA A 161 5.57 7.26 -1.83
N ARG A 162 5.83 6.82 -0.60
CA ARG A 162 4.84 6.78 0.48
C ARG A 162 5.44 7.23 1.81
N PHE A 163 4.68 7.99 2.55
CA PHE A 163 4.87 8.16 3.98
C PHE A 163 4.06 7.06 4.69
N MET A 164 4.70 6.32 5.57
CA MET A 164 4.11 5.14 6.20
C MET A 164 4.31 5.19 7.72
N THR A 165 3.28 4.78 8.42
CA THR A 165 3.37 4.44 9.84
C THR A 165 3.07 2.97 10.02
N SER A 166 3.82 2.30 10.87
CA SER A 166 3.52 0.93 11.27
C SER A 166 3.56 0.79 12.79
N THR A 167 2.78 -0.14 13.28
CA THR A 167 2.73 -0.47 14.69
C THR A 167 2.70 -1.97 14.87
N THR A 168 3.26 -2.42 15.96
CA THR A 168 3.12 -3.77 16.49
C THR A 168 2.54 -3.68 17.90
N VAL A 169 2.00 -4.78 18.42
CA VAL A 169 1.25 -4.79 19.68
C VAL A 169 2.09 -4.31 20.87
N ASP A 170 3.43 -4.50 20.81
CA ASP A 170 4.34 -4.26 21.94
C ASP A 170 5.51 -3.31 21.62
N TYR A 171 5.53 -2.66 20.46
CA TYR A 171 6.59 -1.75 20.04
C TYR A 171 6.06 -0.36 19.70
N ASP A 172 6.93 0.62 19.88
CA ASP A 172 6.69 2.00 19.49
C ASP A 172 6.34 2.12 17.99
N PRO A 173 5.43 3.02 17.62
CA PRO A 173 5.07 3.23 16.25
C PRO A 173 6.28 3.69 15.43
N PHE A 174 6.47 3.07 14.29
CA PHE A 174 7.46 3.46 13.29
C PHE A 174 6.86 4.49 12.34
N LEU A 175 7.62 5.54 12.06
CA LEU A 175 7.30 6.52 11.03
C LEU A 175 8.40 6.52 9.98
N GLY A 176 8.06 6.40 8.71
CA GLY A 176 9.05 6.31 7.66
C GLY A 176 8.57 6.72 6.29
N LEU A 177 9.55 6.85 5.40
CA LEU A 177 9.35 7.06 3.97
C LEU A 177 9.68 5.76 3.23
N CYS A 178 8.82 5.39 2.31
CA CYS A 178 9.01 4.26 1.41
C CYS A 178 9.11 4.75 -0.02
N ALA A 179 10.08 4.20 -0.74
CA ALA A 179 10.19 4.33 -2.18
C ALA A 179 10.17 2.93 -2.79
N GLY A 180 9.49 2.77 -3.92
CA GLY A 180 9.37 1.46 -4.54
C GLY A 180 9.11 1.51 -6.02
N ILE A 181 9.13 0.32 -6.61
CA ILE A 181 8.77 0.07 -8.00
C ILE A 181 7.60 -0.89 -8.06
N GLU A 182 6.76 -0.73 -9.06
CA GLU A 182 5.59 -1.59 -9.33
C GLU A 182 5.52 -1.89 -10.84
N PHE A 183 5.30 -3.17 -11.19
CA PHE A 183 5.24 -3.65 -12.58
C PHE A 183 4.28 -4.82 -12.76
#